data_18ea25c9c856504a566fa37527874606
#
_entry.id   18ea25c9c856504a566fa37527874606
#
_cell.length_a   1.000
_cell.length_b   1.000
_cell.length_c   1.000
_cell.angle_alpha   90.00
_cell.angle_beta   90.00
_cell.angle_gamma   90.00
#
_symmetry.space_group_name_H-M   'P 1'
#
loop_
_entity.id
_entity.type
_entity.pdbx_description
1 polymer ?
#
loop_
_entity_poly.entity_id
_entity_poly.type
_entity_poly.pdbx_seq_one_letter_code
_entity_poly.pdbx_strand_id
1 'polypeptide(L)'
;MRIAHVSDCYAPRTGGIETQVAALAARQAAEGNDVRVITATPGRDGVFAGDDEVDGITVHRVAAHVPFELPVHPRTGREVGALLDARPVDVVHVHAGVVSPFAWSSIRAARRRGIPTLVTVHSVWGPMAGPGFALSDTLTRWTGWGATLSAVSSVAADRIARAVPRAGAILVVPNGIDPAQWSVTPLPGDPGLLRIVSVMRMAPRKRTQPLVRMIEAASEHLLGTAQVAAVLIGDGPERAGAERYVSRHGLDTSIRFAGRLPPEGIRAAFAAADVFVQPSVKESFGLAALEARTAGLPVVARSQTGTTEFIRDGVEGLLADDDIGMGRAVARLGRDRDLLARMAAHNRSTLPAQAWPQVLVTVSEAYRAAGAEGG
;
A
#
# COMPACT_ATOMS: atom_id res chain seq x y z
N MET A 1 -6.84 4.58 -24.79
CA MET A 1 -6.25 3.23 -24.80
C MET A 1 -7.26 2.20 -24.27
N ARG A 2 -7.11 0.92 -24.67
CA ARG A 2 -7.84 -0.22 -24.11
C ARG A 2 -6.94 -0.92 -23.10
N ILE A 3 -7.31 -0.90 -21.83
CA ILE A 3 -6.47 -1.33 -20.71
C ILE A 3 -7.13 -2.51 -19.98
N ALA A 4 -6.40 -3.60 -19.79
CA ALA A 4 -6.85 -4.67 -18.91
C ALA A 4 -5.98 -4.72 -17.65
N HIS A 5 -6.56 -4.42 -16.50
CA HIS A 5 -5.94 -4.69 -15.21
C HIS A 5 -6.14 -6.15 -14.82
N VAL A 6 -5.09 -6.80 -14.35
CA VAL A 6 -5.16 -8.17 -13.84
C VAL A 6 -4.67 -8.18 -12.40
N SER A 7 -5.50 -8.65 -11.49
CA SER A 7 -5.17 -8.72 -10.06
C SER A 7 -5.71 -10.00 -9.43
N ASP A 8 -4.93 -10.65 -8.56
CA ASP A 8 -5.43 -11.79 -7.76
C ASP A 8 -6.62 -11.37 -6.91
N CYS A 9 -6.51 -10.18 -6.30
CA CYS A 9 -7.50 -9.65 -5.37
C CYS A 9 -8.12 -8.35 -5.90
N TYR A 10 -9.45 -8.26 -5.81
CA TYR A 10 -10.24 -7.08 -6.17
C TYR A 10 -11.49 -6.99 -5.30
N ALA A 11 -12.28 -5.92 -5.45
CA ALA A 11 -13.56 -5.80 -4.75
C ALA A 11 -14.45 -7.05 -4.96
N PRO A 12 -15.18 -7.53 -3.96
CA PRO A 12 -15.50 -6.90 -2.67
C PRO A 12 -14.45 -7.06 -1.56
N ARG A 13 -13.32 -7.73 -1.83
CA ARG A 13 -12.20 -7.76 -0.85
C ARG A 13 -11.66 -6.36 -0.63
N THR A 14 -11.29 -6.07 0.61
CA THR A 14 -10.71 -4.79 1.01
C THR A 14 -9.24 -4.96 1.42
N GLY A 15 -8.37 -4.17 0.81
CA GLY A 15 -6.93 -4.14 1.09
C GLY A 15 -6.26 -3.06 0.27
N GLY A 16 -4.96 -2.85 0.50
CA GLY A 16 -4.23 -1.77 -0.17
C GLY A 16 -4.12 -1.96 -1.68
N ILE A 17 -3.93 -3.19 -2.16
CA ILE A 17 -3.83 -3.49 -3.60
C ILE A 17 -5.17 -3.26 -4.26
N GLU A 18 -6.23 -3.86 -3.72
CA GLU A 18 -7.59 -3.79 -4.25
C GLU A 18 -8.07 -2.34 -4.40
N THR A 19 -7.85 -1.53 -3.36
CA THR A 19 -8.21 -0.11 -3.36
C THR A 19 -7.43 0.66 -4.41
N GLN A 20 -6.12 0.40 -4.56
CA GLN A 20 -5.29 1.10 -5.54
C GLN A 20 -5.61 0.70 -6.98
N VAL A 21 -5.87 -0.58 -7.24
CA VAL A 21 -6.26 -1.06 -8.57
C VAL A 21 -7.61 -0.46 -8.98
N ALA A 22 -8.59 -0.45 -8.06
CA ALA A 22 -9.90 0.14 -8.32
C ALA A 22 -9.79 1.66 -8.59
N ALA A 23 -9.02 2.37 -7.75
CA ALA A 23 -8.83 3.80 -7.90
C ALA A 23 -8.08 4.16 -9.20
N LEU A 24 -7.08 3.37 -9.61
CA LEU A 24 -6.37 3.57 -10.88
C LEU A 24 -7.30 3.32 -12.08
N ALA A 25 -8.02 2.20 -12.06
CA ALA A 25 -8.95 1.83 -13.14
C ALA A 25 -10.02 2.90 -13.35
N ALA A 26 -10.64 3.37 -12.27
CA ALA A 26 -11.67 4.41 -12.33
C ALA A 26 -11.14 5.73 -12.91
N ARG A 27 -9.92 6.14 -12.53
CA ARG A 27 -9.32 7.38 -13.05
C ARG A 27 -8.92 7.28 -14.51
N GLN A 28 -8.37 6.14 -14.92
CA GLN A 28 -8.07 5.91 -16.33
C GLN A 28 -9.34 5.87 -17.19
N ALA A 29 -10.43 5.30 -16.69
CA ALA A 29 -11.72 5.35 -17.36
C ALA A 29 -12.25 6.79 -17.47
N ALA A 30 -12.10 7.60 -16.41
CA ALA A 30 -12.46 9.01 -16.42
C ALA A 30 -11.65 9.85 -17.40
N GLU A 31 -10.42 9.42 -17.75
CA GLU A 31 -9.61 10.01 -18.84
C GLU A 31 -10.02 9.52 -20.24
N GLY A 32 -11.10 8.75 -20.38
CA GLY A 32 -11.61 8.27 -21.64
C GLY A 32 -10.99 6.97 -22.15
N ASN A 33 -10.25 6.23 -21.31
CA ASN A 33 -9.76 4.91 -21.68
C ASN A 33 -10.85 3.83 -21.55
N ASP A 34 -10.82 2.79 -22.39
CA ASP A 34 -11.61 1.57 -22.23
C ASP A 34 -10.90 0.65 -21.21
N VAL A 35 -11.40 0.64 -19.98
CA VAL A 35 -10.74 -0.05 -18.86
C VAL A 35 -11.59 -1.20 -18.37
N ARG A 36 -10.94 -2.34 -18.13
CA ARG A 36 -11.56 -3.50 -17.51
C ARG A 36 -10.63 -4.16 -16.50
N VAL A 37 -11.20 -4.90 -15.55
CA VAL A 37 -10.45 -5.65 -14.55
C VAL A 37 -10.71 -7.15 -14.72
N ILE A 38 -9.67 -7.95 -14.64
CA ILE A 38 -9.75 -9.42 -14.62
C ILE A 38 -9.21 -9.90 -13.27
N THR A 39 -10.00 -10.64 -12.52
CA THR A 39 -9.62 -11.04 -11.14
C THR A 39 -10.04 -12.46 -10.80
N ALA A 40 -9.26 -13.08 -9.88
CA ALA A 40 -9.59 -14.36 -9.27
C ALA A 40 -10.47 -14.21 -7.99
N THR A 41 -10.86 -13.00 -7.63
CA THR A 41 -11.77 -12.76 -6.49
C THR A 41 -13.22 -12.96 -6.93
N PRO A 42 -14.01 -13.79 -6.22
CA PRO A 42 -15.45 -13.88 -6.46
C PRO A 42 -16.14 -12.53 -6.29
N GLY A 43 -17.19 -12.30 -7.05
CA GLY A 43 -18.08 -11.15 -6.91
C GLY A 43 -18.92 -11.21 -5.63
N ARG A 44 -19.71 -10.16 -5.39
CA ARG A 44 -20.79 -10.20 -4.40
C ARG A 44 -21.77 -11.28 -4.82
N ASP A 45 -22.48 -11.85 -3.88
CA ASP A 45 -23.48 -12.92 -4.14
C ASP A 45 -22.92 -14.22 -4.73
N GLY A 46 -21.60 -14.47 -4.59
CA GLY A 46 -20.97 -15.72 -4.98
C GLY A 46 -20.79 -15.89 -6.50
N VAL A 47 -20.70 -14.81 -7.26
CA VAL A 47 -20.37 -14.87 -8.70
C VAL A 47 -18.89 -15.27 -8.86
N PHE A 48 -18.64 -16.53 -9.23
CA PHE A 48 -17.27 -17.05 -9.43
C PHE A 48 -16.76 -16.83 -10.84
N ALA A 49 -17.63 -16.83 -11.84
CA ALA A 49 -17.27 -16.66 -13.26
C ALA A 49 -18.28 -15.78 -13.97
N GLY A 50 -17.82 -14.95 -14.91
CA GLY A 50 -18.66 -14.05 -15.69
C GLY A 50 -18.29 -12.59 -15.44
N ASP A 51 -19.13 -11.73 -16.03
CA ASP A 51 -18.95 -10.28 -15.96
C ASP A 51 -19.75 -9.70 -14.78
N ASP A 52 -19.15 -8.75 -14.12
CA ASP A 52 -19.69 -7.98 -13.00
C ASP A 52 -19.34 -6.49 -13.24
N GLU A 53 -19.99 -5.58 -12.56
CA GLU A 53 -19.70 -4.16 -12.63
C GLU A 53 -19.40 -3.61 -11.24
N VAL A 54 -18.28 -2.91 -11.12
CA VAL A 54 -17.88 -2.26 -9.87
C VAL A 54 -17.49 -0.82 -10.19
N ASP A 55 -18.23 0.13 -9.63
CA ASP A 55 -18.01 1.57 -9.81
C ASP A 55 -17.89 2.00 -11.29
N GLY A 56 -18.73 1.42 -12.17
CA GLY A 56 -18.74 1.69 -13.59
C GLY A 56 -17.64 0.99 -14.40
N ILE A 57 -16.84 0.13 -13.76
CA ILE A 57 -15.79 -0.64 -14.42
C ILE A 57 -16.26 -2.09 -14.62
N THR A 58 -16.13 -2.61 -15.85
CA THR A 58 -16.38 -4.03 -16.14
C THR A 58 -15.33 -4.91 -15.45
N VAL A 59 -15.79 -5.88 -14.66
CA VAL A 59 -14.95 -6.81 -13.93
C VAL A 59 -15.22 -8.24 -14.38
N HIS A 60 -14.25 -8.86 -15.03
CA HIS A 60 -14.31 -10.27 -15.39
C HIS A 60 -13.86 -11.13 -14.22
N ARG A 61 -14.79 -11.89 -13.65
CA ARG A 61 -14.53 -12.82 -12.54
C ARG A 61 -14.04 -14.15 -13.10
N VAL A 62 -12.84 -14.55 -12.71
CA VAL A 62 -12.20 -15.82 -13.07
C VAL A 62 -11.77 -16.50 -11.76
N ALA A 63 -12.74 -16.75 -10.90
CA ALA A 63 -12.52 -17.39 -9.61
C ALA A 63 -12.83 -18.88 -9.68
N ALA A 64 -12.27 -19.66 -8.78
CA ALA A 64 -12.55 -21.08 -8.62
C ALA A 64 -12.92 -21.38 -7.17
N HIS A 65 -13.72 -22.42 -6.96
CA HIS A 65 -14.01 -22.95 -5.64
C HIS A 65 -12.76 -23.72 -5.13
N VAL A 66 -11.94 -23.02 -4.37
CA VAL A 66 -10.74 -23.61 -3.75
C VAL A 66 -10.80 -23.41 -2.24
N PRO A 67 -10.20 -24.32 -1.44
CA PRO A 67 -10.15 -24.16 0.01
C PRO A 67 -9.58 -22.80 0.40
N PHE A 68 -10.12 -22.22 1.48
CA PHE A 68 -9.71 -20.92 2.05
C PHE A 68 -9.89 -19.73 1.11
N GLU A 69 -10.75 -19.83 0.10
CA GLU A 69 -11.02 -18.74 -0.88
C GLU A 69 -9.72 -18.13 -1.46
N LEU A 70 -8.74 -18.98 -1.74
CA LEU A 70 -7.48 -18.53 -2.33
C LEU A 70 -7.76 -17.95 -3.72
N PRO A 71 -7.17 -16.80 -4.08
CA PRO A 71 -7.37 -16.16 -5.37
C PRO A 71 -6.56 -16.87 -6.47
N VAL A 72 -6.93 -18.10 -6.77
CA VAL A 72 -6.29 -18.95 -7.78
C VAL A 72 -7.33 -19.60 -8.67
N HIS A 73 -6.97 -19.87 -9.92
CA HIS A 73 -7.80 -20.63 -10.83
C HIS A 73 -6.93 -21.62 -11.61
N PRO A 74 -7.27 -22.92 -11.66
CA PRO A 74 -6.42 -23.95 -12.26
C PRO A 74 -6.13 -23.72 -13.77
N ARG A 75 -7.04 -23.05 -14.45
CA ARG A 75 -6.95 -22.75 -15.89
C ARG A 75 -6.74 -21.26 -16.18
N THR A 76 -6.14 -20.49 -15.25
CA THR A 76 -5.95 -19.03 -15.38
C THR A 76 -5.45 -18.61 -16.78
N GLY A 77 -4.40 -19.25 -17.28
CA GLY A 77 -3.81 -18.88 -18.57
C GLY A 77 -4.75 -19.06 -19.75
N ARG A 78 -5.69 -20.03 -19.70
CA ARG A 78 -6.70 -20.28 -20.71
C ARG A 78 -7.83 -19.27 -20.60
N GLU A 79 -8.38 -19.08 -19.42
CA GLU A 79 -9.54 -18.21 -19.19
C GLU A 79 -9.18 -16.74 -19.44
N VAL A 80 -8.06 -16.26 -18.86
CA VAL A 80 -7.56 -14.91 -19.13
C VAL A 80 -7.21 -14.73 -20.61
N GLY A 81 -6.60 -15.76 -21.23
CA GLY A 81 -6.31 -15.73 -22.65
C GLY A 81 -7.57 -15.57 -23.51
N ALA A 82 -8.62 -16.33 -23.24
CA ALA A 82 -9.89 -16.22 -23.97
C ALA A 82 -10.53 -14.82 -23.83
N LEU A 83 -10.46 -14.21 -22.64
CA LEU A 83 -10.94 -12.84 -22.43
C LEU A 83 -10.13 -11.80 -23.22
N LEU A 84 -8.81 -11.99 -23.31
CA LEU A 84 -7.95 -11.10 -24.11
C LEU A 84 -8.17 -11.27 -25.62
N ASP A 85 -8.49 -12.48 -26.08
CA ASP A 85 -8.82 -12.76 -27.48
C ASP A 85 -10.20 -12.19 -27.87
N ALA A 86 -11.18 -12.28 -26.96
CA ALA A 86 -12.54 -11.81 -27.21
C ALA A 86 -12.63 -10.27 -27.29
N ARG A 87 -11.83 -9.54 -26.53
CA ARG A 87 -11.75 -8.07 -26.56
C ARG A 87 -10.28 -7.66 -26.56
N PRO A 88 -9.74 -7.24 -27.71
CA PRO A 88 -8.35 -6.79 -27.83
C PRO A 88 -8.03 -5.64 -26.89
N VAL A 89 -6.82 -5.63 -26.32
CA VAL A 89 -6.30 -4.57 -25.45
C VAL A 89 -4.97 -4.07 -25.98
N ASP A 90 -4.66 -2.82 -25.67
CA ASP A 90 -3.40 -2.19 -26.03
C ASP A 90 -2.32 -2.49 -25.00
N VAL A 91 -2.74 -2.73 -23.75
CA VAL A 91 -1.84 -3.08 -22.63
C VAL A 91 -2.54 -3.95 -21.58
N VAL A 92 -1.78 -4.86 -21.00
CA VAL A 92 -2.17 -5.60 -19.78
C VAL A 92 -1.32 -5.11 -18.62
N HIS A 93 -1.99 -4.58 -17.58
CA HIS A 93 -1.34 -4.16 -16.34
C HIS A 93 -1.60 -5.18 -15.23
N VAL A 94 -0.59 -5.94 -14.87
CA VAL A 94 -0.68 -7.00 -13.86
C VAL A 94 -0.24 -6.48 -12.51
N HIS A 95 -1.10 -6.66 -11.49
CA HIS A 95 -0.82 -6.27 -10.12
C HIS A 95 -0.50 -7.51 -9.28
N ALA A 96 0.74 -7.62 -8.84
CA ALA A 96 1.25 -8.81 -8.15
C ALA A 96 1.64 -8.52 -6.69
N GLY A 97 1.31 -9.47 -5.80
CA GLY A 97 1.86 -9.57 -4.46
C GLY A 97 3.13 -10.43 -4.42
N VAL A 98 3.46 -10.98 -3.25
CA VAL A 98 4.55 -11.98 -3.13
C VAL A 98 4.11 -13.33 -3.70
N VAL A 99 2.89 -13.77 -3.35
CA VAL A 99 2.31 -15.02 -3.84
C VAL A 99 1.08 -14.64 -4.66
N SER A 100 1.21 -14.67 -5.98
CA SER A 100 0.20 -14.20 -6.91
C SER A 100 0.12 -15.13 -8.14
N PRO A 101 -0.27 -16.39 -7.96
CA PRO A 101 -0.23 -17.37 -9.05
C PRO A 101 -1.17 -17.01 -10.20
N PHE A 102 -2.29 -16.35 -9.94
CA PHE A 102 -3.19 -15.86 -10.97
C PHE A 102 -2.51 -14.76 -11.81
N ALA A 103 -1.92 -13.75 -11.16
CA ALA A 103 -1.19 -12.68 -11.81
C ALA A 103 -0.04 -13.22 -12.67
N TRP A 104 0.83 -14.08 -12.13
CA TRP A 104 1.96 -14.66 -12.86
C TRP A 104 1.53 -15.49 -14.08
N SER A 105 0.47 -16.28 -13.96
CA SER A 105 -0.07 -17.05 -15.08
C SER A 105 -0.63 -16.14 -16.17
N SER A 106 -1.22 -15.01 -15.80
CA SER A 106 -1.78 -14.01 -16.70
C SER A 106 -0.72 -13.27 -17.51
N ILE A 107 0.46 -13.00 -16.93
CA ILE A 107 1.61 -12.43 -17.66
C ILE A 107 1.94 -13.30 -18.88
N ARG A 108 2.08 -14.61 -18.64
CA ARG A 108 2.39 -15.54 -19.74
C ARG A 108 1.29 -15.60 -20.81
N ALA A 109 0.01 -15.50 -20.38
CA ALA A 109 -1.12 -15.48 -21.32
C ALA A 109 -1.10 -14.23 -22.20
N ALA A 110 -0.83 -13.06 -21.65
CA ALA A 110 -0.73 -11.79 -22.39
C ALA A 110 0.49 -11.79 -23.34
N ARG A 111 1.66 -12.18 -22.83
CA ARG A 111 2.91 -12.16 -23.62
C ARG A 111 2.91 -13.14 -24.79
N ARG A 112 2.25 -14.30 -24.66
CA ARG A 112 2.05 -15.23 -25.80
C ARG A 112 1.22 -14.65 -26.93
N ARG A 113 0.45 -13.58 -26.67
CA ARG A 113 -0.37 -12.84 -27.62
C ARG A 113 0.33 -11.59 -28.16
N GLY A 114 1.59 -11.37 -27.76
CA GLY A 114 2.33 -10.17 -28.14
C GLY A 114 1.84 -8.88 -27.46
N ILE A 115 0.95 -8.97 -26.46
CA ILE A 115 0.37 -7.78 -25.82
C ILE A 115 1.41 -7.14 -24.90
N PRO A 116 1.65 -5.82 -25.00
CA PRO A 116 2.43 -5.05 -24.04
C PRO A 116 1.97 -5.33 -22.61
N THR A 117 2.91 -5.63 -21.70
CA THR A 117 2.56 -6.07 -20.35
C THR A 117 3.43 -5.37 -19.33
N LEU A 118 2.80 -4.58 -18.46
CA LEU A 118 3.40 -3.99 -17.27
C LEU A 118 3.04 -4.86 -16.05
N VAL A 119 3.99 -5.11 -15.17
CA VAL A 119 3.78 -5.84 -13.91
C VAL A 119 4.19 -4.94 -12.76
N THR A 120 3.23 -4.52 -11.94
CA THR A 120 3.52 -3.76 -10.72
C THR A 120 3.48 -4.67 -9.49
N VAL A 121 4.62 -4.76 -8.80
CA VAL A 121 4.76 -5.54 -7.58
C VAL A 121 4.43 -4.65 -6.37
N HIS A 122 3.35 -4.98 -5.67
CA HIS A 122 2.85 -4.23 -4.50
C HIS A 122 3.43 -4.67 -3.17
N SER A 123 4.29 -5.67 -3.15
CA SER A 123 4.83 -6.26 -1.92
C SER A 123 6.35 -6.18 -1.89
N VAL A 124 6.91 -6.05 -0.68
CA VAL A 124 8.35 -6.14 -0.49
C VAL A 124 8.79 -7.61 -0.50
N TRP A 125 9.70 -7.96 -1.38
CA TRP A 125 10.34 -9.27 -1.39
C TRP A 125 11.33 -9.37 -0.23
N GLY A 126 10.98 -10.20 0.74
CA GLY A 126 11.82 -10.47 1.89
C GLY A 126 12.96 -11.45 1.57
N PRO A 127 13.86 -11.69 2.54
CA PRO A 127 15.02 -12.58 2.36
C PRO A 127 14.65 -14.00 1.90
N MET A 128 13.46 -14.48 2.23
CA MET A 128 13.00 -15.82 1.82
C MET A 128 12.30 -15.83 0.45
N ALA A 129 11.67 -14.73 0.04
CA ALA A 129 10.98 -14.65 -1.25
C ALA A 129 11.97 -14.49 -2.40
N GLY A 130 13.03 -13.70 -2.22
CA GLY A 130 14.06 -13.47 -3.24
C GLY A 130 14.67 -14.75 -3.80
N PRO A 131 15.20 -15.67 -2.96
CA PRO A 131 15.71 -16.95 -3.43
C PRO A 131 14.67 -17.81 -4.17
N GLY A 132 13.41 -17.79 -3.72
CA GLY A 132 12.31 -18.49 -4.39
C GLY A 132 12.05 -17.94 -5.79
N PHE A 133 12.03 -16.64 -5.97
CA PHE A 133 11.89 -16.01 -7.29
C PHE A 133 13.09 -16.23 -8.19
N ALA A 134 14.32 -16.17 -7.64
CA ALA A 134 15.54 -16.47 -8.38
C ALA A 134 15.56 -17.92 -8.89
N LEU A 135 15.18 -18.89 -8.03
CA LEU A 135 15.04 -20.27 -8.42
C LEU A 135 13.95 -20.47 -9.48
N SER A 136 12.80 -19.83 -9.29
CA SER A 136 11.72 -19.83 -10.28
C SER A 136 12.18 -19.28 -11.63
N ASP A 137 12.97 -18.19 -11.63
CA ASP A 137 13.52 -17.65 -12.87
C ASP A 137 14.52 -18.59 -13.55
N THR A 138 15.35 -19.27 -12.77
CA THR A 138 16.28 -20.27 -13.31
C THR A 138 15.52 -21.41 -14.02
N LEU A 139 14.37 -21.82 -13.49
CA LEU A 139 13.57 -22.93 -14.04
C LEU A 139 12.68 -22.48 -15.21
N THR A 140 12.07 -21.32 -15.13
CA THR A 140 11.01 -20.89 -16.06
C THR A 140 11.43 -19.77 -16.98
N ARG A 141 12.56 -19.10 -16.70
CA ARG A 141 13.07 -17.90 -17.39
C ARG A 141 12.01 -16.81 -17.51
N TRP A 142 11.21 -16.61 -16.44
CA TRP A 142 10.07 -15.71 -16.49
C TRP A 142 10.48 -14.24 -16.70
N THR A 143 11.68 -13.83 -16.26
CA THR A 143 12.22 -12.50 -16.55
C THR A 143 12.43 -12.25 -18.04
N GLY A 144 12.62 -13.30 -18.82
CA GLY A 144 12.74 -13.27 -20.28
C GLY A 144 11.40 -13.33 -21.04
N TRP A 145 10.25 -13.33 -20.37
CA TRP A 145 8.95 -13.34 -21.05
C TRP A 145 8.63 -12.00 -21.75
N GLY A 146 9.42 -10.96 -21.53
CA GLY A 146 9.25 -9.65 -22.18
C GLY A 146 8.21 -8.75 -21.52
N ALA A 147 7.85 -9.00 -20.27
CA ALA A 147 7.05 -8.09 -19.48
C ALA A 147 7.94 -7.03 -18.81
N THR A 148 7.50 -5.79 -18.76
CA THR A 148 8.17 -4.72 -18.03
C THR A 148 7.80 -4.79 -16.56
N LEU A 149 8.80 -4.84 -15.69
CA LEU A 149 8.58 -4.91 -14.25
C LEU A 149 8.61 -3.53 -13.62
N SER A 150 7.72 -3.33 -12.67
CA SER A 150 7.72 -2.15 -11.81
C SER A 150 7.42 -2.53 -10.35
N ALA A 151 7.73 -1.63 -9.45
CA ALA A 151 7.42 -1.73 -8.04
C ALA A 151 6.81 -0.40 -7.55
N VAL A 152 6.11 -0.45 -6.42
CA VAL A 152 5.44 0.73 -5.87
C VAL A 152 6.39 1.70 -5.16
N SER A 153 7.66 1.34 -5.00
CA SER A 153 8.69 2.20 -4.40
C SER A 153 10.08 1.79 -4.86
N SER A 154 11.04 2.71 -4.75
CA SER A 154 12.48 2.46 -5.01
C SER A 154 13.02 1.34 -4.11
N VAL A 155 12.65 1.33 -2.84
CA VAL A 155 13.04 0.26 -1.89
C VAL A 155 12.53 -1.11 -2.34
N ALA A 156 11.31 -1.18 -2.87
CA ALA A 156 10.77 -2.44 -3.40
C ALA A 156 11.46 -2.81 -4.73
N ALA A 157 11.69 -1.84 -5.63
CA ALA A 157 12.41 -2.03 -6.89
C ALA A 157 13.82 -2.58 -6.67
N ASP A 158 14.58 -2.00 -5.75
CA ASP A 158 15.94 -2.43 -5.39
C ASP A 158 15.96 -3.87 -4.85
N ARG A 159 14.97 -4.26 -4.07
CA ARG A 159 14.88 -5.64 -3.56
C ARG A 159 14.56 -6.64 -4.66
N ILE A 160 13.71 -6.28 -5.62
CA ILE A 160 13.42 -7.10 -6.79
C ILE A 160 14.67 -7.22 -7.67
N ALA A 161 15.34 -6.12 -7.98
CA ALA A 161 16.55 -6.10 -8.80
C ALA A 161 17.66 -6.98 -8.19
N ARG A 162 17.86 -6.92 -6.88
CA ARG A 162 18.81 -7.81 -6.17
C ARG A 162 18.41 -9.28 -6.21
N ALA A 163 17.11 -9.58 -6.13
CA ALA A 163 16.60 -10.95 -6.15
C ALA A 163 16.69 -11.58 -7.54
N VAL A 164 16.43 -10.81 -8.58
CA VAL A 164 16.39 -11.28 -9.98
C VAL A 164 17.15 -10.33 -10.92
N PRO A 165 18.49 -10.33 -10.89
CA PRO A 165 19.31 -9.38 -11.66
C PRO A 165 19.07 -9.43 -13.18
N ARG A 166 18.56 -10.56 -13.70
CA ARG A 166 18.22 -10.72 -15.12
C ARG A 166 16.96 -9.95 -15.54
N ALA A 167 16.18 -9.45 -14.60
CA ALA A 167 14.96 -8.70 -14.91
C ALA A 167 15.22 -7.32 -15.54
N GLY A 168 16.46 -6.86 -15.58
CA GLY A 168 16.79 -5.52 -16.06
C GLY A 168 16.37 -4.41 -15.09
N ALA A 169 16.09 -3.23 -15.63
CA ALA A 169 15.64 -2.09 -14.83
C ALA A 169 14.21 -2.33 -14.33
N ILE A 170 14.00 -2.09 -13.04
CA ILE A 170 12.67 -2.13 -12.41
C ILE A 170 12.16 -0.69 -12.30
N LEU A 171 11.04 -0.40 -12.96
CA LEU A 171 10.43 0.92 -12.91
C LEU A 171 9.81 1.18 -11.52
N VAL A 172 9.69 2.43 -11.12
CA VAL A 172 8.93 2.82 -9.93
C VAL A 172 7.59 3.41 -10.39
N VAL A 173 6.50 2.72 -10.05
CA VAL A 173 5.13 3.15 -10.31
C VAL A 173 4.42 3.25 -8.95
N PRO A 174 4.40 4.44 -8.32
CA PRO A 174 3.89 4.58 -6.97
C PRO A 174 2.38 4.43 -6.91
N ASN A 175 1.87 4.12 -5.71
CA ASN A 175 0.44 4.20 -5.46
C ASN A 175 -0.01 5.66 -5.46
N GLY A 176 -1.25 5.90 -5.92
CA GLY A 176 -1.83 7.22 -5.97
C GLY A 176 -2.67 7.57 -4.74
N ILE A 177 -2.78 8.87 -4.49
CA ILE A 177 -3.68 9.43 -3.47
C ILE A 177 -4.50 10.57 -4.06
N ASP A 178 -5.70 10.75 -3.51
CA ASP A 178 -6.52 11.95 -3.76
C ASP A 178 -6.34 12.93 -2.60
N PRO A 179 -5.60 14.03 -2.77
CA PRO A 179 -5.37 14.96 -1.68
C PRO A 179 -6.65 15.60 -1.14
N ALA A 180 -7.64 15.83 -1.98
CA ALA A 180 -8.91 16.41 -1.55
C ALA A 180 -9.67 15.48 -0.60
N GLN A 181 -9.57 14.18 -0.83
CA GLN A 181 -10.22 13.18 0.01
C GLN A 181 -9.58 13.07 1.41
N TRP A 182 -8.28 13.34 1.53
CA TRP A 182 -7.54 13.15 2.79
C TRP A 182 -7.18 14.46 3.50
N SER A 183 -7.41 15.61 2.90
CA SER A 183 -7.25 16.91 3.58
C SER A 183 -8.23 17.03 4.73
N VAL A 184 -7.73 17.45 5.90
CA VAL A 184 -8.54 17.66 7.09
C VAL A 184 -8.20 18.99 7.76
N THR A 185 -9.17 19.58 8.47
CA THR A 185 -8.93 20.69 9.38
C THR A 185 -8.50 20.13 10.73
N PRO A 186 -7.27 20.40 11.20
CA PRO A 186 -6.81 19.86 12.47
C PRO A 186 -7.60 20.46 13.64
N LEU A 187 -7.91 19.64 14.64
CA LEU A 187 -8.48 20.11 15.89
C LEU A 187 -7.39 20.82 16.72
N PRO A 188 -7.77 21.82 17.54
CA PRO A 188 -6.84 22.51 18.41
C PRO A 188 -6.00 21.53 19.22
N GLY A 189 -4.69 21.77 19.27
CA GLY A 189 -3.74 20.97 20.03
C GLY A 189 -3.66 21.44 21.49
N ASP A 190 -3.24 20.55 22.35
CA ASP A 190 -2.83 20.84 23.74
C ASP A 190 -1.30 20.73 23.81
N PRO A 191 -0.56 21.78 24.19
CA PRO A 191 0.89 21.72 24.33
C PRO A 191 1.36 20.66 25.35
N GLY A 192 0.53 20.35 26.36
CA GLY A 192 0.80 19.34 27.37
C GLY A 192 0.47 17.90 26.94
N LEU A 193 -0.07 17.69 25.72
CA LEU A 193 -0.51 16.38 25.25
C LEU A 193 0.02 16.12 23.84
N LEU A 194 0.69 14.98 23.63
CA LEU A 194 1.05 14.46 22.30
C LEU A 194 0.04 13.39 21.88
N ARG A 195 -0.73 13.68 20.83
CA ARG A 195 -1.76 12.79 20.28
C ARG A 195 -1.18 11.97 19.14
N ILE A 196 -1.08 10.66 19.33
CA ILE A 196 -0.53 9.70 18.36
C ILE A 196 -1.68 8.96 17.65
N VAL A 197 -1.57 8.77 16.37
CA VAL A 197 -2.46 7.87 15.61
C VAL A 197 -1.64 6.88 14.79
N SER A 198 -2.16 5.65 14.67
CA SER A 198 -1.64 4.63 13.76
C SER A 198 -2.79 3.86 13.12
N VAL A 199 -2.69 3.59 11.83
CA VAL A 199 -3.70 2.85 11.06
C VAL A 199 -3.04 1.64 10.40
N MET A 200 -3.44 0.43 10.81
CA MET A 200 -2.85 -0.80 10.27
C MET A 200 -3.73 -2.03 10.49
N ARG A 201 -3.52 -3.05 9.66
CA ARG A 201 -3.95 -4.40 10.05
C ARG A 201 -3.07 -4.90 11.20
N MET A 202 -3.65 -5.28 12.32
CA MET A 202 -2.92 -5.75 13.51
C MET A 202 -2.41 -7.18 13.31
N ALA A 203 -1.36 -7.32 12.52
CA ALA A 203 -0.73 -8.59 12.14
C ALA A 203 0.79 -8.54 12.45
N PRO A 204 1.48 -9.68 12.63
CA PRO A 204 2.89 -9.73 13.03
C PRO A 204 3.81 -8.85 12.19
N ARG A 205 3.61 -8.84 10.86
CA ARG A 205 4.41 -8.00 9.95
C ARG A 205 4.20 -6.51 10.14
N LYS A 206 3.06 -6.09 10.73
CA LYS A 206 2.71 -4.68 11.00
C LYS A 206 3.17 -4.21 12.37
N ARG A 207 3.59 -5.15 13.26
CA ARG A 207 4.31 -4.86 14.50
C ARG A 207 3.51 -4.06 15.53
N THR A 208 2.27 -4.49 15.80
CA THR A 208 1.38 -3.84 16.76
C THR A 208 1.97 -3.80 18.17
N GLN A 209 2.53 -4.90 18.68
CA GLN A 209 3.16 -4.93 20.01
C GLN A 209 4.42 -4.04 20.10
N PRO A 210 5.37 -4.07 19.14
CA PRO A 210 6.46 -3.10 19.14
C PRO A 210 6.00 -1.65 19.13
N LEU A 211 4.91 -1.31 18.42
CA LEU A 211 4.35 0.05 18.45
C LEU A 211 3.91 0.45 19.87
N VAL A 212 3.18 -0.41 20.57
CA VAL A 212 2.77 -0.15 21.96
C VAL A 212 3.98 0.13 22.85
N ARG A 213 5.04 -0.68 22.75
CA ARG A 213 6.29 -0.47 23.50
C ARG A 213 7.01 0.83 23.12
N MET A 214 6.97 1.23 21.85
CA MET A 214 7.55 2.52 21.42
C MET A 214 6.77 3.69 22.02
N ILE A 215 5.44 3.60 22.11
CA ILE A 215 4.58 4.61 22.72
C ILE A 215 4.85 4.67 24.23
N GLU A 216 4.96 3.54 24.91
CA GLU A 216 5.33 3.44 26.32
C GLU A 216 6.68 4.13 26.58
N ALA A 217 7.73 3.75 25.83
CA ALA A 217 9.04 4.36 25.96
C ALA A 217 9.05 5.87 25.63
N ALA A 218 8.27 6.29 24.64
CA ALA A 218 8.11 7.72 24.35
C ALA A 218 7.42 8.47 25.48
N SER A 219 6.41 7.86 26.12
CA SER A 219 5.73 8.41 27.29
C SER A 219 6.67 8.59 28.48
N GLU A 220 7.51 7.59 28.77
CA GLU A 220 8.55 7.68 29.79
C GLU A 220 9.55 8.82 29.50
N HIS A 221 9.95 8.99 28.25
CA HIS A 221 10.85 10.07 27.84
C HIS A 221 10.21 11.45 27.92
N LEU A 222 8.88 11.55 27.94
CA LEU A 222 8.10 12.79 28.02
C LEU A 222 7.63 13.13 29.44
N LEU A 223 7.98 12.31 30.44
CA LEU A 223 7.62 12.57 31.83
C LEU A 223 8.03 13.99 32.25
N GLY A 224 7.08 14.73 32.83
CA GLY A 224 7.27 16.13 33.24
C GLY A 224 7.26 17.15 32.09
N THR A 225 7.12 16.71 30.81
CA THR A 225 7.05 17.60 29.63
C THR A 225 5.68 17.55 28.95
N ALA A 226 5.20 16.36 28.62
CA ALA A 226 3.89 16.17 28.01
C ALA A 226 3.35 14.77 28.32
N GLN A 227 2.03 14.65 28.30
CA GLN A 227 1.35 13.36 28.31
C GLN A 227 1.27 12.79 26.88
N VAL A 228 1.06 11.48 26.76
CA VAL A 228 0.86 10.80 25.49
C VAL A 228 -0.53 10.18 25.46
N ALA A 229 -1.27 10.40 24.38
CA ALA A 229 -2.50 9.69 24.05
C ALA A 229 -2.39 9.08 22.66
N ALA A 230 -2.66 7.80 22.53
CA ALA A 230 -2.54 7.08 21.27
C ALA A 230 -3.86 6.40 20.86
N VAL A 231 -4.21 6.50 19.60
CA VAL A 231 -5.33 5.78 18.99
C VAL A 231 -4.81 4.83 17.93
N LEU A 232 -4.98 3.53 18.16
CA LEU A 232 -4.59 2.48 17.24
C LEU A 232 -5.83 1.99 16.48
N ILE A 233 -5.85 2.25 15.17
CA ILE A 233 -6.99 1.95 14.28
C ILE A 233 -6.66 0.72 13.46
N GLY A 234 -7.61 -0.20 13.39
CA GLY A 234 -7.54 -1.45 12.66
C GLY A 234 -7.84 -2.64 13.53
N ASP A 235 -7.66 -3.82 12.96
CA ASP A 235 -7.95 -5.08 13.61
C ASP A 235 -7.04 -6.19 13.08
N GLY A 236 -6.97 -7.31 13.81
CA GLY A 236 -6.19 -8.46 13.38
C GLY A 236 -5.72 -9.34 14.54
N PRO A 237 -5.00 -10.42 14.24
CA PRO A 237 -4.65 -11.45 15.23
C PRO A 237 -3.77 -10.96 16.39
N GLU A 238 -3.03 -9.85 16.22
CA GLU A 238 -2.19 -9.29 17.30
C GLU A 238 -2.94 -8.36 18.26
N ARG A 239 -4.19 -7.95 17.94
CA ARG A 239 -4.94 -6.99 18.74
C ARG A 239 -5.09 -7.42 20.20
N ALA A 240 -5.64 -8.61 20.44
CA ALA A 240 -5.86 -9.11 21.79
C ALA A 240 -4.56 -9.23 22.61
N GLY A 241 -3.43 -9.54 21.97
CA GLY A 241 -2.12 -9.56 22.61
C GLY A 241 -1.64 -8.16 23.02
N ALA A 242 -1.85 -7.18 22.16
CA ALA A 242 -1.50 -5.79 22.40
C ALA A 242 -2.38 -5.16 23.51
N GLU A 243 -3.70 -5.42 23.49
CA GLU A 243 -4.63 -4.97 24.55
C GLU A 243 -4.23 -5.55 25.91
N ARG A 244 -3.92 -6.83 26.00
CA ARG A 244 -3.42 -7.44 27.26
C ARG A 244 -2.10 -6.83 27.73
N TYR A 245 -1.20 -6.46 26.81
CA TYR A 245 0.03 -5.77 27.18
C TYR A 245 -0.28 -4.39 27.78
N VAL A 246 -1.12 -3.61 27.12
CA VAL A 246 -1.57 -2.28 27.56
C VAL A 246 -2.14 -2.35 28.98
N SER A 247 -3.07 -3.26 29.25
CA SER A 247 -3.67 -3.41 30.58
C SER A 247 -2.67 -3.84 31.66
N ARG A 248 -1.74 -4.76 31.35
CA ARG A 248 -0.73 -5.20 32.33
C ARG A 248 0.26 -4.10 32.71
N HIS A 249 0.49 -3.14 31.82
CA HIS A 249 1.42 -2.02 32.02
C HIS A 249 0.71 -0.73 32.46
N GLY A 250 -0.62 -0.77 32.71
CA GLY A 250 -1.39 0.39 33.15
C GLY A 250 -1.49 1.51 32.12
N LEU A 251 -1.45 1.15 30.82
CA LEU A 251 -1.46 2.10 29.71
C LEU A 251 -2.88 2.34 29.15
N ASP A 252 -3.92 1.81 29.78
CA ASP A 252 -5.32 1.86 29.29
C ASP A 252 -5.85 3.29 29.14
N THR A 253 -5.34 4.23 29.92
CA THR A 253 -5.69 5.66 29.82
C THR A 253 -4.96 6.37 28.70
N SER A 254 -3.83 5.82 28.23
CA SER A 254 -2.95 6.44 27.23
C SER A 254 -3.09 5.80 25.84
N ILE A 255 -3.50 4.54 25.74
CA ILE A 255 -3.58 3.81 24.46
C ILE A 255 -4.97 3.21 24.27
N ARG A 256 -5.65 3.63 23.21
CA ARG A 256 -6.98 3.14 22.84
C ARG A 256 -6.94 2.39 21.51
N PHE A 257 -7.58 1.23 21.46
CA PHE A 257 -7.81 0.46 20.24
C PHE A 257 -9.20 0.78 19.69
N ALA A 258 -9.25 1.44 18.53
CA ALA A 258 -10.51 1.91 17.94
C ALA A 258 -11.22 0.87 17.03
N GLY A 259 -10.58 -0.29 16.80
CA GLY A 259 -11.09 -1.25 15.81
C GLY A 259 -10.95 -0.72 14.39
N ARG A 260 -11.68 -1.34 13.45
CA ARG A 260 -11.73 -0.87 12.07
C ARG A 260 -12.64 0.35 11.97
N LEU A 261 -12.18 1.38 11.29
CA LEU A 261 -12.95 2.57 10.99
C LEU A 261 -13.11 2.73 9.47
N PRO A 262 -14.23 3.29 9.01
CA PRO A 262 -14.39 3.72 7.63
C PRO A 262 -13.52 4.96 7.34
N PRO A 263 -13.30 5.34 6.07
CA PRO A 263 -12.42 6.46 5.70
C PRO A 263 -12.73 7.78 6.43
N GLU A 264 -13.98 8.11 6.63
CA GLU A 264 -14.41 9.30 7.38
C GLU A 264 -14.00 9.25 8.86
N GLY A 265 -14.07 8.07 9.49
CA GLY A 265 -13.60 7.85 10.85
C GLY A 265 -12.08 7.96 10.97
N ILE A 266 -11.34 7.51 9.95
CA ILE A 266 -9.88 7.67 9.88
C ILE A 266 -9.52 9.15 9.72
N ARG A 267 -10.20 9.89 8.85
CA ARG A 267 -10.00 11.34 8.70
C ARG A 267 -10.28 12.11 9.99
N ALA A 268 -11.35 11.76 10.70
CA ALA A 268 -11.66 12.36 12.00
C ALA A 268 -10.53 12.08 13.03
N ALA A 269 -9.97 10.88 13.03
CA ALA A 269 -8.84 10.53 13.88
C ALA A 269 -7.56 11.29 13.49
N PHE A 270 -7.31 11.50 12.18
CA PHE A 270 -6.19 12.33 11.71
C PHE A 270 -6.36 13.79 12.12
N ALA A 271 -7.56 14.36 12.01
CA ALA A 271 -7.84 15.71 12.46
C ALA A 271 -7.59 15.91 13.97
N ALA A 272 -7.77 14.85 14.76
CA ALA A 272 -7.59 14.85 16.22
C ALA A 272 -6.17 14.48 16.66
N ALA A 273 -5.26 14.13 15.76
CA ALA A 273 -3.91 13.68 16.08
C ALA A 273 -2.86 14.77 15.81
N ASP A 274 -1.67 14.61 16.42
CA ASP A 274 -0.49 15.46 16.20
C ASP A 274 0.58 14.74 15.36
N VAL A 275 0.64 13.40 15.44
CA VAL A 275 1.66 12.59 14.77
C VAL A 275 1.11 11.22 14.35
N PHE A 276 1.50 10.76 13.17
CA PHE A 276 1.23 9.41 12.71
C PHE A 276 2.47 8.53 12.90
N VAL A 277 2.29 7.29 13.40
CA VAL A 277 3.40 6.35 13.60
C VAL A 277 3.17 5.07 12.82
N GLN A 278 4.15 4.70 11.96
CA GLN A 278 4.14 3.45 11.18
C GLN A 278 5.31 2.54 11.56
N PRO A 279 5.08 1.49 12.37
CA PRO A 279 6.15 0.65 12.92
C PRO A 279 6.63 -0.46 11.98
N SER A 280 5.98 -0.62 10.83
CA SER A 280 6.25 -1.73 9.88
C SER A 280 7.68 -1.68 9.36
N VAL A 281 8.38 -2.82 9.38
CA VAL A 281 9.73 -2.99 8.79
C VAL A 281 9.64 -3.48 7.33
N LYS A 282 8.55 -4.17 6.99
CA LYS A 282 8.28 -4.67 5.64
C LYS A 282 7.08 -3.90 5.05
N GLU A 283 7.29 -2.63 4.79
CA GLU A 283 6.30 -1.77 4.15
C GLU A 283 6.77 -1.44 2.72
N SER A 284 5.96 -1.84 1.74
CA SER A 284 6.31 -1.62 0.33
C SER A 284 6.09 -0.18 -0.11
N PHE A 285 5.12 0.50 0.47
CA PHE A 285 4.80 1.89 0.16
C PHE A 285 4.34 2.66 1.39
N GLY A 286 3.25 2.22 2.04
CA GLY A 286 2.75 2.86 3.25
C GLY A 286 1.57 3.79 3.00
N LEU A 287 0.51 3.30 2.36
CA LEU A 287 -0.68 4.09 2.05
C LEU A 287 -1.22 4.87 3.25
N ALA A 288 -1.37 4.24 4.41
CA ALA A 288 -1.87 4.92 5.60
C ALA A 288 -0.94 6.07 6.07
N ALA A 289 0.38 5.93 5.87
CA ALA A 289 1.32 7.00 6.15
C ALA A 289 1.22 8.15 5.13
N LEU A 290 0.97 7.82 3.84
CA LEU A 290 0.73 8.83 2.81
C LEU A 290 -0.59 9.57 3.06
N GLU A 291 -1.64 8.87 3.46
CA GLU A 291 -2.94 9.43 3.87
C GLU A 291 -2.76 10.40 5.05
N ALA A 292 -2.04 9.98 6.09
CA ALA A 292 -1.75 10.80 7.26
C ALA A 292 -0.90 12.05 6.91
N ARG A 293 0.16 11.89 6.08
CA ARG A 293 0.94 13.02 5.56
C ARG A 293 0.05 14.00 4.80
N THR A 294 -0.83 13.49 3.95
CA THR A 294 -1.76 14.33 3.17
C THR A 294 -2.78 15.05 4.06
N ALA A 295 -3.16 14.43 5.18
CA ALA A 295 -3.96 15.07 6.21
C ALA A 295 -3.20 16.16 7.02
N GLY A 296 -1.89 16.30 6.78
CA GLY A 296 -1.05 17.28 7.43
C GLY A 296 -0.29 16.78 8.67
N LEU A 297 -0.32 15.47 8.95
CA LEU A 297 0.40 14.91 10.09
C LEU A 297 1.88 14.65 9.76
N PRO A 298 2.82 15.05 10.62
CA PRO A 298 4.17 14.51 10.64
C PRO A 298 4.14 12.99 10.80
N VAL A 299 4.97 12.28 10.05
CA VAL A 299 5.02 10.81 10.05
C VAL A 299 6.30 10.32 10.69
N VAL A 300 6.20 9.42 11.67
CA VAL A 300 7.35 8.67 12.20
C VAL A 300 7.32 7.25 11.61
N ALA A 301 8.35 6.90 10.85
CA ALA A 301 8.41 5.62 10.13
C ALA A 301 9.84 5.05 10.09
N ARG A 302 9.96 3.83 9.55
CA ARG A 302 11.26 3.17 9.31
C ARG A 302 11.93 3.71 8.04
N SER A 303 13.23 4.02 8.14
CA SER A 303 14.06 4.50 7.01
C SER A 303 14.22 3.50 5.87
N GLN A 304 14.10 2.18 6.13
CA GLN A 304 14.29 1.13 5.13
C GLN A 304 12.98 0.66 4.48
N THR A 305 11.96 1.50 4.40
CA THR A 305 10.64 1.16 3.88
C THR A 305 10.22 2.08 2.74
N GLY A 306 9.19 1.71 2.01
CA GLY A 306 8.66 2.53 0.91
C GLY A 306 8.07 3.87 1.33
N THR A 307 7.96 4.18 2.62
CA THR A 307 7.55 5.50 3.11
C THR A 307 8.56 6.61 2.75
N THR A 308 9.81 6.24 2.46
CA THR A 308 10.83 7.18 1.98
C THR A 308 10.54 7.79 0.60
N GLU A 309 9.55 7.26 -0.13
CA GLU A 309 9.08 7.86 -1.38
C GLU A 309 8.42 9.23 -1.16
N PHE A 310 7.91 9.50 0.03
CA PHE A 310 7.15 10.71 0.33
C PHE A 310 7.43 11.29 1.71
N ILE A 311 8.34 10.71 2.49
CA ILE A 311 8.81 11.24 3.77
C ILE A 311 10.32 11.46 3.68
N ARG A 312 10.75 12.72 3.70
CA ARG A 312 12.14 13.13 3.90
C ARG A 312 12.33 13.39 5.39
N ASP A 313 13.42 12.83 5.94
CA ASP A 313 13.71 13.02 7.37
C ASP A 313 13.89 14.50 7.71
N GLY A 314 13.24 14.93 8.79
CA GLY A 314 13.25 16.32 9.24
C GLY A 314 12.29 17.27 8.50
N VAL A 315 11.60 16.84 7.43
CA VAL A 315 10.72 17.67 6.60
C VAL A 315 9.26 17.25 6.73
N GLU A 316 8.88 16.10 6.19
CA GLU A 316 7.52 15.56 6.29
C GLU A 316 7.31 14.71 7.55
N GLY A 317 8.38 14.35 8.23
CA GLY A 317 8.36 13.50 9.41
C GLY A 317 9.76 13.15 9.88
N LEU A 318 9.86 12.12 10.70
CA LEU A 318 11.13 11.58 11.19
C LEU A 318 11.27 10.11 10.80
N LEU A 319 12.45 9.75 10.29
CA LEU A 319 12.80 8.40 9.91
C LEU A 319 13.75 7.78 10.94
N ALA A 320 13.57 6.51 11.26
CA ALA A 320 14.40 5.81 12.21
C ALA A 320 14.76 4.39 11.74
N ASP A 321 15.95 3.92 12.10
CA ASP A 321 16.47 2.62 11.67
C ASP A 321 15.96 1.46 12.55
N ASP A 322 15.57 1.75 13.80
CA ASP A 322 15.15 0.76 14.77
C ASP A 322 13.98 1.25 15.66
N ASP A 323 13.49 0.39 16.55
CA ASP A 323 12.36 0.68 17.43
C ASP A 323 12.73 1.76 18.48
N ILE A 324 13.97 1.74 18.96
CA ILE A 324 14.47 2.72 19.92
C ILE A 324 14.51 4.11 19.28
N GLY A 325 15.04 4.18 18.05
CA GLY A 325 15.06 5.40 17.25
C GLY A 325 13.66 5.95 16.99
N MET A 326 12.68 5.08 16.69
CA MET A 326 11.29 5.50 16.53
C MET A 326 10.69 6.06 17.82
N GLY A 327 10.90 5.41 18.96
CA GLY A 327 10.45 5.92 20.26
C GLY A 327 11.07 7.30 20.58
N ARG A 328 12.37 7.46 20.30
CA ARG A 328 13.06 8.75 20.45
C ARG A 328 12.53 9.82 19.48
N ALA A 329 12.21 9.44 18.24
CA ALA A 329 11.62 10.35 17.26
C ALA A 329 10.24 10.86 17.73
N VAL A 330 9.39 9.98 18.25
CA VAL A 330 8.11 10.35 18.85
C VAL A 330 8.32 11.29 20.05
N ALA A 331 9.21 10.94 20.97
CA ALA A 331 9.52 11.79 22.12
C ALA A 331 10.09 13.16 21.71
N ARG A 332 10.92 13.22 20.66
CA ARG A 332 11.43 14.48 20.10
C ARG A 332 10.30 15.40 19.63
N LEU A 333 9.31 14.88 18.90
CA LEU A 333 8.15 15.66 18.46
C LEU A 333 7.27 16.13 19.63
N GLY A 334 7.23 15.36 20.72
CA GLY A 334 6.54 15.76 21.95
C GLY A 334 7.24 16.92 22.68
N ARG A 335 8.58 16.99 22.65
CA ARG A 335 9.37 18.04 23.30
C ARG A 335 9.53 19.28 22.41
N ASP A 336 9.78 19.08 21.12
CA ASP A 336 10.01 20.16 20.15
C ASP A 336 8.73 20.44 19.37
N ARG A 337 7.84 21.21 19.99
CA ARG A 337 6.55 21.59 19.41
C ARG A 337 6.70 22.47 18.19
N ASP A 338 7.77 23.22 18.09
CA ASP A 338 8.06 24.05 16.90
C ASP A 338 8.43 23.17 15.70
N LEU A 339 9.24 22.12 15.93
CA LEU A 339 9.53 21.13 14.89
C LEU A 339 8.25 20.43 14.41
N LEU A 340 7.42 19.97 15.34
CA LEU A 340 6.11 19.36 15.05
C LEU A 340 5.25 20.31 14.20
N ALA A 341 5.12 21.57 14.62
CA ALA A 341 4.32 22.58 13.93
C ALA A 341 4.85 22.88 12.52
N ARG A 342 6.18 23.01 12.35
CA ARG A 342 6.80 23.23 11.03
C ARG A 342 6.53 22.06 10.08
N MET A 343 6.71 20.83 10.52
CA MET A 343 6.44 19.64 9.71
C MET A 343 4.95 19.56 9.32
N ALA A 344 4.05 19.80 10.28
CA ALA A 344 2.62 19.80 10.02
C ALA A 344 2.20 20.90 9.05
N ALA A 345 2.75 22.11 9.17
CA ALA A 345 2.52 23.20 8.25
C ALA A 345 3.03 22.88 6.84
N HIS A 346 4.22 22.30 6.72
CA HIS A 346 4.78 21.84 5.45
C HIS A 346 3.88 20.80 4.79
N ASN A 347 3.46 19.78 5.52
CA ASN A 347 2.60 18.71 5.00
C ASN A 347 1.24 19.23 4.51
N ARG A 348 0.67 20.24 5.16
CA ARG A 348 -0.59 20.89 4.73
C ARG A 348 -0.41 21.76 3.49
N SER A 349 0.74 22.42 3.36
CA SER A 349 0.98 23.36 2.26
C SER A 349 1.56 22.71 0.99
N THR A 350 2.06 21.46 1.10
CA THR A 350 2.78 20.80 0.02
C THR A 350 2.11 19.47 -0.34
N LEU A 351 1.52 19.40 -1.52
CA LEU A 351 0.91 18.18 -2.03
C LEU A 351 1.98 17.09 -2.24
N PRO A 352 1.68 15.82 -1.95
CA PRO A 352 2.57 14.72 -2.28
C PRO A 352 2.71 14.54 -3.80
N ALA A 353 3.90 14.18 -4.25
CA ALA A 353 4.15 13.82 -5.65
C ALA A 353 3.33 12.61 -6.11
N GLN A 354 2.77 11.88 -5.18
CA GLN A 354 1.90 10.72 -5.38
C GLN A 354 0.41 11.10 -5.60
N ALA A 355 0.09 12.38 -5.79
CA ALA A 355 -1.26 12.76 -6.22
C ALA A 355 -1.60 12.11 -7.59
N TRP A 356 -2.86 11.71 -7.77
CA TRP A 356 -3.26 10.92 -8.95
C TRP A 356 -2.86 11.50 -10.30
N PRO A 357 -2.92 12.83 -10.56
CA PRO A 357 -2.50 13.35 -11.87
C PRO A 357 -1.05 12.98 -12.21
N GLN A 358 -0.13 13.07 -11.25
CA GLN A 358 1.28 12.71 -11.44
C GLN A 358 1.47 11.20 -11.60
N VAL A 359 0.74 10.40 -10.82
CA VAL A 359 0.79 8.94 -10.91
C VAL A 359 0.28 8.44 -12.26
N LEU A 360 -0.79 9.03 -12.80
CA LEU A 360 -1.31 8.68 -14.13
C LEU A 360 -0.29 8.95 -15.24
N VAL A 361 0.46 10.04 -15.15
CA VAL A 361 1.59 10.32 -16.07
C VAL A 361 2.65 9.21 -15.96
N THR A 362 3.08 8.88 -14.73
CA THR A 362 4.07 7.80 -14.50
C THR A 362 3.59 6.45 -15.02
N VAL A 363 2.32 6.12 -14.81
CA VAL A 363 1.72 4.87 -15.34
C VAL A 363 1.71 4.86 -16.86
N SER A 364 1.35 5.98 -17.51
CA SER A 364 1.34 6.10 -18.96
C SER A 364 2.75 5.98 -19.55
N GLU A 365 3.77 6.53 -18.87
CA GLU A 365 5.17 6.33 -19.24
C GLU A 365 5.62 4.87 -19.11
N ALA A 366 5.19 4.20 -18.05
CA ALA A 366 5.47 2.78 -17.85
C ALA A 366 4.76 1.90 -18.90
N TYR A 367 3.57 2.27 -19.38
CA TYR A 367 2.90 1.57 -20.49
C TYR A 367 3.68 1.74 -21.81
N ARG A 368 4.16 2.95 -22.11
CA ARG A 368 5.02 3.18 -23.28
C ARG A 368 6.34 2.38 -23.18
N ALA A 369 6.95 2.33 -22.01
CA ALA A 369 8.14 1.50 -21.77
C ALA A 369 7.86 0.00 -21.91
N ALA A 370 6.64 -0.45 -21.68
CA ALA A 370 6.20 -1.82 -21.92
C ALA A 370 5.87 -2.11 -23.40
N GLY A 371 5.95 -1.09 -24.27
CA GLY A 371 5.70 -1.19 -25.70
C GLY A 371 4.23 -0.91 -26.10
N ALA A 372 3.43 -0.32 -25.23
CA ALA A 372 2.10 0.14 -25.60
C ALA A 372 2.21 1.42 -26.43
N GLU A 373 1.66 1.42 -27.64
CA GLU A 373 1.53 2.62 -28.45
C GLU A 373 0.35 3.45 -27.94
N GLY A 374 0.61 4.72 -27.65
CA GLY A 374 -0.45 5.66 -27.27
C GLY A 374 -1.38 5.89 -28.47
N GLY A 375 -2.66 5.62 -28.32
CA GLY A 375 -3.66 6.05 -29.29
C GLY A 375 -3.93 7.55 -29.18
#